data_4290afe9d144eaba787c829baa09766c
#
_entry.id   4290afe9d144eaba787c829baa09766c
#
_cell.length_a   1.000
_cell.length_b   1.000
_cell.length_c   1.000
_cell.angle_alpha   90.00
_cell.angle_beta   90.00
_cell.angle_gamma   90.00
#
_symmetry.space_group_name_H-M   'P 1'
#
loop_
_entity.id
_entity.type
_entity.pdbx_description
1 polymer ?
#
loop_
_entity_poly.entity_id
_entity_poly.type
_entity_poly.pdbx_seq_one_letter_code
_entity_poly.pdbx_strand_id
1 'polypeptide(L)'
;MPALATKHPTRAKRTTAAALGLGAIAAAGALAAPAPAAAEVTLEGRGFGHGVGMSQYGAHGFALRENRTYDSILGHYYTGTEVTKVDARRINVLLKSSSSHKVCKATGASARGGEDRVTLIRDRCYRFYPAGQQSVRVVDQSTNRRVATLRAPVRATGGSRTQLRGAAANDLSDGEYRGAMEFHRGESGLLAINDVHSRHYLYGVVPAEVPTSWPIEAVKAQAVAARSYAFTSLRPGQPFDVFADTRSQVYRGFTGEDDRGQQAVNETREEVVTHQGDIAQTFFFSTSGGRTTSNENGFGGGTPLPYLRPVDDPYDDISPVHTWTARFSDGEAGERLGVGTLESLRVTQRDSDDRVRSVEARGSGGSETLSGAQVRAKLGLRSAWFSVGG
;
A
#
# COMPACT_ATOMS: atom_id res chain seq x y z
N MET A 1 3.84 -11.47 32.12
CA MET A 1 3.50 -12.46 33.16
C MET A 1 2.32 -11.95 33.95
N PRO A 2 1.25 -12.76 34.25
CA PRO A 2 1.32 -14.19 34.47
C PRO A 2 0.39 -15.02 33.56
N ALA A 3 0.64 -16.34 33.61
CA ALA A 3 -0.01 -17.39 32.87
C ALA A 3 -1.39 -17.73 33.45
N LEU A 4 -2.32 -18.13 32.60
CA LEU A 4 -3.59 -18.75 32.98
C LEU A 4 -3.57 -20.23 32.59
N ALA A 5 -3.68 -21.07 33.61
CA ALA A 5 -3.74 -22.52 33.57
C ALA A 5 -5.12 -22.99 33.10
N THR A 6 -5.18 -23.92 32.17
CA THR A 6 -6.39 -24.67 31.83
C THR A 6 -6.42 -26.01 32.54
N LYS A 7 -7.51 -26.25 33.24
CA LYS A 7 -7.83 -27.49 33.95
C LYS A 7 -8.34 -28.56 32.98
N HIS A 8 -7.76 -29.76 33.05
CA HIS A 8 -8.33 -31.00 32.51
C HIS A 8 -9.29 -31.67 33.53
N PRO A 9 -10.38 -32.30 33.07
CA PRO A 9 -11.12 -33.25 33.90
C PRO A 9 -10.63 -34.68 33.63
N THR A 10 -10.30 -35.35 34.72
CA THR A 10 -10.05 -36.80 34.84
C THR A 10 -11.35 -37.61 34.63
N ARG A 11 -11.26 -38.68 33.87
CA ARG A 11 -12.31 -39.72 33.83
C ARG A 11 -11.76 -41.11 34.12
N ALA A 12 -12.47 -41.77 35.01
CA ALA A 12 -12.19 -43.02 35.69
C ALA A 12 -12.15 -44.25 34.77
N LYS A 13 -11.34 -45.20 35.23
CA LYS A 13 -11.18 -46.56 34.70
C LYS A 13 -12.44 -47.41 34.98
N ARG A 14 -12.85 -48.22 34.02
CA ARG A 14 -13.58 -49.46 34.23
C ARG A 14 -12.88 -50.60 33.49
N THR A 15 -12.41 -51.55 34.26
CA THR A 15 -11.91 -52.88 33.86
C THR A 15 -13.09 -53.81 33.60
N THR A 16 -13.07 -54.51 32.47
CA THR A 16 -13.76 -55.80 32.31
C THR A 16 -12.90 -56.71 31.44
N ALA A 17 -12.56 -57.84 31.99
CA ALA A 17 -11.86 -58.93 31.34
C ALA A 17 -12.89 -59.86 30.64
N ALA A 18 -12.60 -60.34 29.45
CA ALA A 18 -13.10 -61.64 28.92
C ALA A 18 -12.31 -62.11 27.71
N ALA A 19 -11.66 -63.21 27.90
CA ALA A 19 -11.59 -64.44 27.11
C ALA A 19 -11.02 -64.44 25.67
N LEU A 20 -10.01 -65.28 25.57
CA LEU A 20 -9.30 -65.80 24.37
C LEU A 20 -10.20 -66.34 23.26
N GLY A 21 -9.89 -65.91 22.01
CA GLY A 21 -10.25 -66.57 20.77
C GLY A 21 -9.13 -66.40 19.78
N LEU A 22 -8.30 -67.47 19.56
CA LEU A 22 -7.32 -67.55 18.49
C LEU A 22 -8.06 -67.61 17.16
N GLY A 23 -7.98 -66.52 16.36
CA GLY A 23 -8.35 -66.50 14.95
C GLY A 23 -7.19 -65.89 14.17
N ALA A 24 -6.41 -66.70 13.45
CA ALA A 24 -5.40 -66.25 12.54
C ALA A 24 -6.05 -65.58 11.35
N ILE A 25 -6.03 -64.25 11.32
CA ILE A 25 -6.40 -63.43 10.17
C ILE A 25 -5.07 -63.05 9.46
N ALA A 26 -4.84 -63.62 8.31
CA ALA A 26 -3.76 -63.19 7.41
C ALA A 26 -4.11 -61.75 6.94
N ALA A 27 -3.47 -60.76 7.54
CA ALA A 27 -3.53 -59.38 7.06
C ALA A 27 -2.70 -59.27 5.77
N ALA A 28 -3.35 -59.32 4.63
CA ALA A 28 -2.77 -58.87 3.37
C ALA A 28 -2.55 -57.36 3.49
N GLY A 29 -1.32 -56.96 3.83
CA GLY A 29 -0.89 -55.56 3.81
C GLY A 29 -0.94 -55.04 2.35
N ALA A 30 -2.01 -54.37 1.98
CA ALA A 30 -1.99 -53.55 0.79
C ALA A 30 -0.97 -52.43 1.03
N LEU A 31 0.22 -52.54 0.42
CA LEU A 31 1.10 -51.42 0.25
C LEU A 31 0.37 -50.34 -0.52
N ALA A 32 -0.14 -49.32 0.18
CA ALA A 32 -0.69 -48.16 -0.47
C ALA A 32 0.48 -47.52 -1.27
N ALA A 33 0.38 -47.54 -2.57
CA ALA A 33 1.30 -46.80 -3.44
C ALA A 33 1.26 -45.34 -2.98
N PRO A 34 2.43 -44.68 -2.85
CA PRO A 34 2.45 -43.26 -2.54
C PRO A 34 1.58 -42.55 -3.59
N ALA A 35 0.65 -41.71 -3.13
CA ALA A 35 -0.13 -40.87 -4.02
C ALA A 35 0.85 -40.09 -4.92
N PRO A 36 0.59 -39.98 -6.24
CA PRO A 36 1.44 -39.21 -7.11
C PRO A 36 1.53 -37.79 -6.54
N ALA A 37 2.78 -37.29 -6.40
CA ALA A 37 3.00 -35.91 -6.00
C ALA A 37 2.17 -35.03 -6.95
N ALA A 38 1.34 -34.14 -6.38
CA ALA A 38 0.57 -33.20 -7.20
C ALA A 38 1.59 -32.46 -8.09
N ALA A 39 1.35 -32.43 -9.38
CA ALA A 39 2.18 -31.69 -10.30
C ALA A 39 2.16 -30.21 -9.90
N GLU A 40 3.32 -29.56 -9.94
CA GLU A 40 3.55 -28.24 -9.37
C GLU A 40 4.28 -27.35 -10.38
N VAL A 41 3.72 -26.15 -10.61
CA VAL A 41 4.40 -25.12 -11.39
C VAL A 41 5.24 -24.23 -10.46
N THR A 42 6.52 -24.08 -10.81
CA THR A 42 7.45 -23.19 -10.11
C THR A 42 7.72 -21.95 -10.94
N LEU A 43 7.63 -20.78 -10.31
CA LEU A 43 8.01 -19.51 -10.91
C LEU A 43 9.17 -18.92 -10.13
N GLU A 44 10.21 -18.52 -10.84
CA GLU A 44 11.38 -17.82 -10.30
C GLU A 44 11.38 -16.39 -10.80
N GLY A 45 11.59 -15.43 -9.91
CA GLY A 45 11.52 -14.04 -10.30
C GLY A 45 12.43 -13.12 -9.50
N ARG A 46 12.42 -11.84 -9.88
CA ARG A 46 13.26 -10.79 -9.31
C ARG A 46 12.44 -9.58 -8.95
N GLY A 47 12.84 -8.93 -7.84
CA GLY A 47 12.29 -7.66 -7.39
C GLY A 47 10.86 -7.74 -6.85
N PHE A 48 10.39 -6.60 -6.33
CA PHE A 48 9.05 -6.43 -5.78
C PHE A 48 8.50 -5.05 -6.14
N GLY A 49 7.44 -5.00 -6.92
CA GLY A 49 6.75 -3.80 -7.36
C GLY A 49 6.61 -3.71 -8.89
N HIS A 50 6.32 -2.50 -9.37
CA HIS A 50 6.15 -2.22 -10.80
C HIS A 50 7.47 -1.99 -11.54
N GLY A 51 8.57 -1.71 -10.84
CA GLY A 51 9.90 -1.55 -11.40
C GLY A 51 10.22 -0.17 -11.96
N VAL A 52 9.32 0.80 -11.92
CA VAL A 52 9.48 2.13 -12.53
C VAL A 52 9.99 3.15 -11.52
N GLY A 53 11.04 3.90 -11.87
CA GLY A 53 11.63 4.95 -11.02
C GLY A 53 12.48 4.39 -9.89
N MET A 54 12.39 4.95 -8.68
CA MET A 54 13.31 4.65 -7.58
C MET A 54 12.99 3.31 -6.89
N SER A 55 13.96 2.41 -6.84
CA SER A 55 13.96 1.24 -5.95
C SER A 55 14.30 1.68 -4.53
N GLN A 56 13.43 1.38 -3.56
CA GLN A 56 13.64 1.75 -2.17
C GLN A 56 14.85 1.02 -1.56
N TYR A 57 14.98 -0.30 -1.81
CA TYR A 57 16.15 -1.06 -1.39
C TYR A 57 17.40 -0.69 -2.14
N GLY A 58 17.32 -0.30 -3.42
CA GLY A 58 18.46 0.23 -4.14
C GLY A 58 18.92 1.57 -3.58
N ALA A 59 18.02 2.51 -3.28
CA ALA A 59 18.33 3.76 -2.60
C ALA A 59 19.00 3.51 -1.23
N HIS A 60 18.50 2.53 -0.47
CA HIS A 60 19.13 2.07 0.77
C HIS A 60 20.55 1.55 0.51
N GLY A 61 20.74 0.70 -0.51
CA GLY A 61 22.04 0.13 -0.85
C GLY A 61 23.07 1.18 -1.28
N PHE A 62 22.68 2.15 -2.13
CA PHE A 62 23.55 3.28 -2.51
C PHE A 62 23.95 4.14 -1.31
N ALA A 63 23.02 4.46 -0.42
CA ALA A 63 23.32 5.22 0.78
C ALA A 63 24.21 4.43 1.76
N LEU A 64 24.00 3.12 1.87
CA LEU A 64 24.73 2.26 2.81
C LEU A 64 26.15 1.93 2.35
N ARG A 65 26.35 1.58 1.05
CA ARG A 65 27.59 1.06 0.52
C ARG A 65 28.49 2.11 -0.12
N GLU A 66 27.88 3.15 -0.72
CA GLU A 66 28.63 4.23 -1.40
C GLU A 66 28.55 5.57 -0.67
N ASN A 67 27.80 5.67 0.42
CA ASN A 67 27.52 6.94 1.12
C ASN A 67 26.97 8.04 0.18
N ARG A 68 26.20 7.65 -0.83
CA ARG A 68 25.60 8.63 -1.75
C ARG A 68 24.61 9.51 -1.03
N THR A 69 24.62 10.79 -1.38
CA THR A 69 23.64 11.77 -0.95
C THR A 69 22.29 11.54 -1.62
N TYR A 70 21.20 11.99 -1.02
CA TYR A 70 19.84 11.78 -1.54
C TYR A 70 19.62 12.36 -2.94
N ASP A 71 20.22 13.51 -3.27
CA ASP A 71 20.16 14.12 -4.58
C ASP A 71 20.88 13.29 -5.65
N SER A 72 22.05 12.73 -5.31
CA SER A 72 22.76 11.77 -6.17
C SER A 72 21.96 10.47 -6.38
N ILE A 73 21.29 9.96 -5.35
CA ILE A 73 20.40 8.80 -5.46
C ILE A 73 19.22 9.12 -6.38
N LEU A 74 18.57 10.25 -6.20
CA LEU A 74 17.44 10.68 -7.04
C LEU A 74 17.87 10.85 -8.52
N GLY A 75 19.01 11.51 -8.76
CA GLY A 75 19.55 11.69 -10.12
C GLY A 75 19.92 10.38 -10.82
N HIS A 76 20.25 9.32 -10.06
CA HIS A 76 20.46 7.98 -10.61
C HIS A 76 19.17 7.36 -11.16
N TYR A 77 18.07 7.42 -10.39
CA TYR A 77 16.79 6.78 -10.77
C TYR A 77 15.93 7.63 -11.70
N TYR A 78 16.05 8.95 -11.63
CA TYR A 78 15.32 9.90 -12.46
C TYR A 78 16.31 10.65 -13.35
N THR A 79 16.66 10.03 -14.47
CA THR A 79 17.76 10.53 -15.33
C THR A 79 17.45 11.87 -15.96
N GLY A 80 18.45 12.79 -15.99
CA GLY A 80 18.26 14.13 -16.57
C GLY A 80 17.33 15.04 -15.76
N THR A 81 17.18 14.76 -14.46
CA THR A 81 16.42 15.60 -13.52
C THR A 81 17.34 16.29 -12.53
N GLU A 82 16.81 17.29 -11.85
CA GLU A 82 17.46 18.02 -10.77
C GLU A 82 16.53 18.17 -9.57
N VAL A 83 17.12 18.38 -8.38
CA VAL A 83 16.37 18.68 -7.17
C VAL A 83 16.26 20.19 -7.03
N THR A 84 15.02 20.70 -7.01
CA THR A 84 14.74 22.15 -6.90
C THR A 84 13.75 22.43 -5.78
N LYS A 85 13.67 23.69 -5.32
CA LYS A 85 12.70 24.11 -4.31
C LYS A 85 11.45 24.71 -4.94
N VAL A 86 10.30 24.36 -4.39
CA VAL A 86 8.99 24.90 -4.78
C VAL A 86 8.18 25.24 -3.52
N ASP A 87 7.17 26.09 -3.68
CA ASP A 87 6.28 26.43 -2.59
C ASP A 87 5.54 25.21 -2.03
N ALA A 88 5.36 25.21 -0.72
CA ALA A 88 4.57 24.21 -0.04
C ALA A 88 3.10 24.24 -0.51
N ARG A 89 2.46 23.07 -0.58
CA ARG A 89 1.08 22.91 -1.03
C ARG A 89 0.23 22.23 0.05
N ARG A 90 -1.08 22.34 -0.09
CA ARG A 90 -2.01 21.50 0.66
C ARG A 90 -2.35 20.27 -0.16
N ILE A 91 -2.61 19.18 0.54
CA ILE A 91 -2.97 17.88 -0.05
C ILE A 91 -4.25 17.40 0.62
N ASN A 92 -5.23 17.04 -0.20
CA ASN A 92 -6.50 16.49 0.23
C ASN A 92 -6.47 14.97 0.11
N VAL A 93 -6.40 14.28 1.24
CA VAL A 93 -6.27 12.82 1.31
C VAL A 93 -7.60 12.17 1.62
N LEU A 94 -8.12 11.33 0.74
CA LEU A 94 -9.33 10.55 1.03
C LEU A 94 -8.99 9.43 2.01
N LEU A 95 -9.53 9.54 3.24
CA LEU A 95 -9.34 8.54 4.29
C LEU A 95 -10.41 7.46 4.27
N LYS A 96 -11.68 7.85 4.03
CA LYS A 96 -12.82 6.94 4.18
C LYS A 96 -14.07 7.47 3.47
N SER A 97 -14.84 6.54 2.91
CA SER A 97 -16.23 6.78 2.49
C SER A 97 -17.17 5.96 3.37
N SER A 98 -18.22 6.58 3.92
CA SER A 98 -19.20 5.91 4.79
C SER A 98 -20.48 6.70 4.93
N SER A 99 -21.54 6.06 5.41
CA SER A 99 -22.82 6.72 5.73
C SER A 99 -22.70 7.78 6.84
N SER A 100 -21.68 7.71 7.69
CA SER A 100 -21.39 8.72 8.72
C SER A 100 -19.97 8.59 9.24
N HIS A 101 -19.43 9.65 9.85
CA HIS A 101 -18.09 9.64 10.43
C HIS A 101 -18.12 10.14 11.88
N LYS A 102 -17.44 9.43 12.79
CA LYS A 102 -17.23 9.87 14.17
C LYS A 102 -15.85 10.48 14.31
N VAL A 103 -15.81 11.73 14.81
CA VAL A 103 -14.58 12.51 15.02
C VAL A 103 -14.50 12.92 16.47
N CYS A 104 -13.33 12.75 17.05
CA CYS A 104 -12.99 13.22 18.39
C CYS A 104 -11.86 14.24 18.32
N LYS A 105 -11.58 14.94 19.43
CA LYS A 105 -10.55 15.98 19.54
C LYS A 105 -10.78 17.20 18.63
N ALA A 106 -11.97 17.34 18.02
CA ALA A 106 -12.34 18.55 17.27
C ALA A 106 -12.74 19.68 18.21
N THR A 107 -12.34 20.89 17.90
CA THR A 107 -12.67 22.11 18.65
C THR A 107 -13.65 23.03 17.92
N GLY A 108 -13.88 22.80 16.64
CA GLY A 108 -14.81 23.53 15.83
C GLY A 108 -15.20 22.80 14.55
N ALA A 109 -16.37 23.16 14.00
CA ALA A 109 -16.78 22.77 12.66
C ALA A 109 -17.39 23.98 11.94
N SER A 110 -17.10 24.13 10.65
CA SER A 110 -17.62 25.21 9.81
C SER A 110 -17.95 24.71 8.40
N ALA A 111 -18.89 25.37 7.73
CA ALA A 111 -19.03 25.24 6.28
C ALA A 111 -17.79 25.81 5.59
N ARG A 112 -17.41 25.25 4.45
CA ARG A 112 -16.31 25.77 3.62
C ARG A 112 -16.74 27.14 3.07
N GLY A 113 -15.93 28.19 3.29
CA GLY A 113 -16.26 29.55 2.94
C GLY A 113 -16.89 30.38 4.07
N GLY A 114 -17.16 29.82 5.20
CA GLY A 114 -17.15 30.13 6.49
C GLY A 114 -17.98 30.98 7.36
N GLU A 115 -19.14 31.43 7.01
CA GLU A 115 -19.98 32.19 7.97
C GLU A 115 -20.63 31.26 9.01
N ASP A 116 -21.14 30.11 8.59
CA ASP A 116 -21.75 29.11 9.49
C ASP A 116 -20.66 28.26 10.18
N ARG A 117 -20.52 28.48 11.48
CA ARG A 117 -19.59 27.72 12.34
C ARG A 117 -20.22 27.33 13.66
N VAL A 118 -19.71 26.25 14.25
CA VAL A 118 -20.05 25.81 15.60
C VAL A 118 -18.78 25.47 16.38
N THR A 119 -18.73 25.91 17.64
CA THR A 119 -17.68 25.50 18.57
C THR A 119 -17.98 24.09 19.08
N LEU A 120 -16.95 23.23 19.11
CA LEU A 120 -17.01 21.88 19.62
C LEU A 120 -16.15 21.75 20.87
N ILE A 121 -16.54 20.90 21.79
CA ILE A 121 -15.80 20.62 23.02
C ILE A 121 -14.77 19.55 22.72
N ARG A 122 -13.47 19.83 22.92
CA ARG A 122 -12.34 18.98 22.54
C ARG A 122 -12.42 17.56 23.07
N ASP A 123 -12.86 17.39 24.32
CA ASP A 123 -12.90 16.08 24.99
C ASP A 123 -14.15 15.25 24.66
N ARG A 124 -14.94 15.71 23.69
CA ARG A 124 -16.11 15.02 23.16
C ARG A 124 -15.86 14.50 21.76
N CYS A 125 -16.70 13.50 21.41
CA CYS A 125 -16.76 12.99 20.06
C CYS A 125 -18.05 13.44 19.37
N TYR A 126 -17.96 13.75 18.11
CA TYR A 126 -19.08 14.19 17.29
C TYR A 126 -19.25 13.28 16.10
N ARG A 127 -20.50 13.01 15.72
CA ARG A 127 -20.82 12.26 14.52
C ARG A 127 -21.36 13.18 13.43
N PHE A 128 -20.80 13.06 12.27
CA PHE A 128 -21.16 13.80 11.07
C PHE A 128 -22.01 12.88 10.20
N TYR A 129 -23.22 13.33 9.86
CA TYR A 129 -24.19 12.62 9.03
C TYR A 129 -24.55 13.44 7.82
N PRO A 130 -24.87 12.82 6.67
CA PRO A 130 -25.52 13.54 5.58
C PRO A 130 -26.88 14.09 6.06
N ALA A 131 -27.23 15.28 5.61
CA ALA A 131 -28.52 15.93 5.88
C ALA A 131 -29.01 16.63 4.61
N GLY A 132 -30.16 16.20 4.09
CA GLY A 132 -30.65 16.66 2.80
C GLY A 132 -29.60 16.42 1.68
N GLN A 133 -29.66 17.23 0.63
CA GLN A 133 -28.77 17.08 -0.54
C GLN A 133 -27.37 17.71 -0.34
N GLN A 134 -27.30 18.85 0.35
CA GLN A 134 -26.09 19.69 0.41
C GLN A 134 -25.64 20.03 1.83
N SER A 135 -26.09 19.31 2.85
CA SER A 135 -25.75 19.62 4.23
C SER A 135 -25.19 18.42 4.99
N VAL A 136 -24.52 18.71 6.08
CA VAL A 136 -23.99 17.76 7.06
C VAL A 136 -24.52 18.13 8.44
N ARG A 137 -25.14 17.18 9.12
CA ARG A 137 -25.62 17.30 10.49
C ARG A 137 -24.52 16.84 11.45
N VAL A 138 -24.21 17.65 12.43
CA VAL A 138 -23.25 17.39 13.50
C VAL A 138 -24.01 17.04 14.79
N VAL A 139 -23.70 15.89 15.38
CA VAL A 139 -24.37 15.36 16.58
C VAL A 139 -23.31 15.09 17.66
N ASP A 140 -23.51 15.64 18.85
CA ASP A 140 -22.71 15.31 20.03
C ASP A 140 -23.02 13.90 20.50
N GLN A 141 -22.00 13.03 20.56
CA GLN A 141 -22.16 11.61 20.87
C GLN A 141 -22.39 11.34 22.37
N SER A 142 -22.06 12.32 23.24
CA SER A 142 -22.28 12.17 24.69
C SER A 142 -23.72 12.46 25.08
N THR A 143 -24.38 13.36 24.37
CA THR A 143 -25.75 13.81 24.66
C THR A 143 -26.75 13.33 23.62
N ASN A 144 -26.30 12.78 22.51
CA ASN A 144 -27.08 12.43 21.32
C ASN A 144 -27.89 13.62 20.75
N ARG A 145 -27.46 14.86 21.02
CA ARG A 145 -28.12 16.06 20.54
C ARG A 145 -27.46 16.60 19.28
N ARG A 146 -28.28 17.09 18.35
CA ARG A 146 -27.80 17.85 17.20
C ARG A 146 -27.21 19.18 17.68
N VAL A 147 -25.97 19.47 17.32
CA VAL A 147 -25.29 20.74 17.63
C VAL A 147 -25.29 21.71 16.47
N ALA A 148 -25.32 21.20 15.23
CA ALA A 148 -25.40 22.02 14.02
C ALA A 148 -25.92 21.23 12.81
N THR A 149 -26.36 21.96 11.80
CA THR A 149 -26.49 21.49 10.41
C THR A 149 -25.84 22.55 9.54
N LEU A 150 -24.77 22.16 8.85
CA LEU A 150 -23.91 23.06 8.08
C LEU A 150 -23.94 22.67 6.60
N ARG A 151 -23.73 23.63 5.70
CA ARG A 151 -23.62 23.38 4.24
C ARG A 151 -22.32 22.62 3.97
N ALA A 152 -22.39 21.58 3.14
CA ALA A 152 -21.23 20.81 2.71
C ALA A 152 -20.38 21.57 1.66
N PRO A 153 -19.04 21.37 1.62
CA PRO A 153 -18.27 20.54 2.53
C PRO A 153 -18.10 21.19 3.92
N VAL A 154 -18.13 20.35 4.96
CA VAL A 154 -17.93 20.78 6.35
C VAL A 154 -16.52 20.47 6.80
N ARG A 155 -15.85 21.47 7.34
CA ARG A 155 -14.47 21.40 7.83
C ARG A 155 -14.45 21.33 9.36
N ALA A 156 -13.97 20.22 9.92
CA ALA A 156 -13.72 20.07 11.35
C ALA A 156 -12.23 20.29 11.66
N THR A 157 -11.97 21.11 12.68
CA THR A 157 -10.61 21.43 13.12
C THR A 157 -10.42 21.05 14.59
N GLY A 158 -9.22 20.65 14.99
CA GLY A 158 -8.91 20.16 16.33
C GLY A 158 -7.64 20.74 16.94
N GLY A 159 -7.30 22.00 16.69
CA GLY A 159 -6.03 22.57 17.12
C GLY A 159 -4.86 21.84 16.44
N SER A 160 -4.07 21.06 17.18
CA SER A 160 -2.91 20.35 16.61
C SER A 160 -3.30 19.12 15.78
N ARG A 161 -4.42 18.45 16.14
CA ARG A 161 -4.86 17.20 15.49
C ARG A 161 -6.32 16.87 15.81
N THR A 162 -6.94 16.10 14.89
CA THR A 162 -8.27 15.48 15.07
C THR A 162 -8.12 13.95 15.01
N GLN A 163 -9.08 13.22 15.57
CA GLN A 163 -9.11 11.77 15.50
C GLN A 163 -10.34 11.30 14.72
N LEU A 164 -10.12 10.53 13.64
CA LEU A 164 -11.18 9.83 12.90
C LEU A 164 -11.35 8.43 13.48
N ARG A 165 -12.56 8.13 13.99
CA ARG A 165 -12.85 6.84 14.63
C ARG A 165 -13.30 5.78 13.64
N GLY A 166 -12.92 4.53 13.95
CA GLY A 166 -13.18 3.35 13.12
C GLY A 166 -12.16 3.18 12.01
N ALA A 167 -12.21 2.03 11.31
CA ALA A 167 -11.26 1.69 10.26
C ALA A 167 -11.28 2.70 9.11
N ALA A 168 -10.11 3.07 8.62
CA ALA A 168 -9.86 3.90 7.44
C ALA A 168 -9.17 3.09 6.34
N ALA A 169 -9.03 3.65 5.15
CA ALA A 169 -8.41 2.96 4.00
C ALA A 169 -6.90 2.69 4.16
N ASN A 170 -6.26 3.37 5.11
CA ASN A 170 -4.83 3.22 5.44
C ASN A 170 -4.55 2.16 6.52
N ASP A 171 -5.47 1.23 6.73
CA ASP A 171 -5.42 0.16 7.75
C ASP A 171 -5.35 0.64 9.21
N LEU A 172 -5.53 1.94 9.44
CA LEU A 172 -5.63 2.48 10.79
C LEU A 172 -7.08 2.41 11.30
N SER A 173 -7.23 1.94 12.54
CA SER A 173 -8.44 2.16 13.33
C SER A 173 -8.18 3.31 14.30
N ASP A 174 -9.11 4.28 14.33
CA ASP A 174 -9.04 5.41 15.24
C ASP A 174 -7.82 6.34 15.05
N GLY A 175 -7.39 6.53 13.81
CA GLY A 175 -6.20 7.32 13.45
C GLY A 175 -6.30 8.80 13.83
N GLU A 176 -5.17 9.40 14.20
CA GLU A 176 -5.03 10.83 14.44
C GLU A 176 -4.39 11.53 13.23
N TYR A 177 -4.85 12.75 12.94
CA TYR A 177 -4.44 13.48 11.75
C TYR A 177 -4.19 14.96 12.06
N ARG A 178 -3.12 15.52 11.53
CA ARG A 178 -2.87 16.97 11.51
C ARG A 178 -3.75 17.64 10.47
N GLY A 179 -3.85 18.96 10.52
CA GLY A 179 -4.67 19.73 9.57
C GLY A 179 -6.16 19.69 9.91
N ALA A 180 -7.01 19.63 8.91
CA ALA A 180 -8.45 19.59 9.10
C ALA A 180 -9.06 18.32 8.50
N MET A 181 -10.19 17.90 9.06
CA MET A 181 -11.01 16.84 8.51
C MET A 181 -12.17 17.47 7.74
N GLU A 182 -12.26 17.20 6.44
CA GLU A 182 -13.37 17.69 5.61
C GLU A 182 -14.37 16.57 5.31
N PHE A 183 -15.66 16.92 5.34
CA PHE A 183 -16.76 16.03 5.03
C PHE A 183 -17.47 16.51 3.79
N HIS A 184 -17.25 15.84 2.68
CA HIS A 184 -17.89 16.10 1.41
C HIS A 184 -19.06 15.14 1.19
N ARG A 185 -20.08 15.59 0.48
CA ARG A 185 -21.16 14.70 0.04
C ARG A 185 -20.61 13.75 -1.03
N GLY A 186 -20.78 12.46 -0.80
CA GLY A 186 -20.53 11.38 -1.76
C GLY A 186 -21.85 10.82 -2.28
N GLU A 187 -21.78 9.86 -3.19
CA GLU A 187 -22.96 9.23 -3.81
C GLU A 187 -23.90 8.60 -2.77
N SER A 188 -23.35 7.84 -1.81
CA SER A 188 -24.13 7.10 -0.81
C SER A 188 -23.89 7.55 0.64
N GLY A 189 -23.18 8.67 0.88
CA GLY A 189 -22.83 9.07 2.24
C GLY A 189 -21.93 10.29 2.29
N LEU A 190 -20.89 10.22 3.12
CA LEU A 190 -19.87 11.26 3.25
C LEU A 190 -18.49 10.69 2.93
N LEU A 191 -17.67 11.50 2.27
CA LEU A 191 -16.23 11.32 2.16
C LEU A 191 -15.56 12.03 3.34
N ALA A 192 -14.73 11.35 4.09
CA ALA A 192 -13.83 11.94 5.09
C ALA A 192 -12.47 12.17 4.42
N ILE A 193 -12.10 13.43 4.30
CA ILE A 193 -10.89 13.88 3.61
C ILE A 193 -10.04 14.65 4.61
N ASN A 194 -8.73 14.34 4.66
CA ASN A 194 -7.80 15.10 5.45
C ASN A 194 -7.15 16.18 4.58
N ASP A 195 -7.50 17.44 4.84
CA ASP A 195 -6.84 18.60 4.27
C ASP A 195 -5.62 18.95 5.10
N VAL A 196 -4.42 18.65 4.57
CA VAL A 196 -3.16 18.72 5.32
C VAL A 196 -2.08 19.45 4.53
N HIS A 197 -1.18 20.15 5.23
CA HIS A 197 0.01 20.76 4.65
C HIS A 197 0.97 19.67 4.17
N SER A 198 1.60 19.83 3.00
CA SER A 198 2.48 18.83 2.37
C SER A 198 3.56 18.28 3.31
N ARG A 199 4.18 19.12 4.13
CA ARG A 199 5.16 18.68 5.15
C ARG A 199 4.55 17.68 6.13
N HIS A 200 3.37 17.97 6.67
CA HIS A 200 2.69 17.11 7.62
C HIS A 200 2.12 15.83 6.95
N TYR A 201 1.77 15.91 5.67
CA TYR A 201 1.44 14.75 4.87
C TYR A 201 2.62 13.78 4.79
N LEU A 202 3.80 14.29 4.46
CA LEU A 202 5.02 13.49 4.34
C LEU A 202 5.49 12.88 5.67
N TYR A 203 5.23 13.54 6.81
CA TYR A 203 5.50 12.93 8.11
C TYR A 203 4.75 11.61 8.32
N GLY A 204 3.53 11.48 7.77
CA GLY A 204 2.73 10.28 7.85
C GLY A 204 2.91 9.31 6.67
N VAL A 205 3.60 9.72 5.59
CA VAL A 205 3.90 8.89 4.42
C VAL A 205 5.27 8.24 4.52
N VAL A 206 6.33 9.01 4.78
CA VAL A 206 7.72 8.50 4.69
C VAL A 206 7.95 7.29 5.60
N PRO A 207 7.52 7.28 6.89
CA PRO A 207 7.69 6.11 7.75
C PRO A 207 6.80 4.92 7.37
N ALA A 208 5.77 5.14 6.55
CA ALA A 208 4.90 4.08 6.05
C ALA A 208 5.46 3.42 4.79
N GLU A 209 6.33 4.12 4.04
CA GLU A 209 6.90 3.65 2.78
C GLU A 209 8.26 2.97 2.97
N VAL A 210 9.10 3.47 3.88
CA VAL A 210 10.45 2.91 4.14
C VAL A 210 10.75 2.84 5.63
N PRO A 211 11.56 1.85 6.09
CA PRO A 211 12.09 1.85 7.44
C PRO A 211 12.95 3.09 7.70
N THR A 212 12.56 3.91 8.65
CA THR A 212 13.29 5.15 8.98
C THR A 212 14.63 4.89 9.68
N SER A 213 14.88 3.65 10.11
CA SER A 213 16.20 3.18 10.60
C SER A 213 17.28 3.08 9.51
N TRP A 214 16.91 3.13 8.23
CA TRP A 214 17.85 3.16 7.12
C TRP A 214 18.77 4.39 7.14
N PRO A 215 19.89 4.41 6.38
CA PRO A 215 20.70 5.62 6.24
C PRO A 215 19.84 6.83 5.89
N ILE A 216 20.11 7.96 6.55
CA ILE A 216 19.25 9.14 6.44
C ILE A 216 19.11 9.65 5.01
N GLU A 217 20.13 9.46 4.18
CA GLU A 217 20.10 9.85 2.77
C GLU A 217 19.10 9.05 1.95
N ALA A 218 18.90 7.75 2.24
CA ALA A 218 17.83 6.97 1.62
C ALA A 218 16.43 7.46 2.04
N VAL A 219 16.25 7.81 3.31
CA VAL A 219 14.99 8.34 3.84
C VAL A 219 14.70 9.74 3.27
N LYS A 220 15.74 10.58 3.07
CA LYS A 220 15.63 11.87 2.38
C LYS A 220 15.23 11.71 0.91
N ALA A 221 15.86 10.77 0.18
CA ALA A 221 15.49 10.45 -1.20
C ALA A 221 14.01 10.06 -1.30
N GLN A 222 13.54 9.21 -0.37
CA GLN A 222 12.12 8.85 -0.28
C GLN A 222 11.23 10.07 -0.01
N ALA A 223 11.64 10.98 0.86
CA ALA A 223 10.86 12.18 1.20
C ALA A 223 10.68 13.11 0.00
N VAL A 224 11.75 13.34 -0.78
CA VAL A 224 11.72 14.18 -2.00
C VAL A 224 10.91 13.49 -3.10
N ALA A 225 11.12 12.20 -3.34
CA ALA A 225 10.33 11.43 -4.30
C ALA A 225 8.84 11.43 -3.94
N ALA A 226 8.49 11.16 -2.69
CA ALA A 226 7.10 11.17 -2.22
C ALA A 226 6.44 12.55 -2.36
N ARG A 227 7.19 13.64 -2.13
CA ARG A 227 6.70 15.01 -2.33
C ARG A 227 6.40 15.31 -3.78
N SER A 228 7.32 14.98 -4.67
CA SER A 228 7.18 15.18 -6.12
C SER A 228 5.98 14.40 -6.66
N TYR A 229 5.85 13.13 -6.29
CA TYR A 229 4.70 12.29 -6.62
C TYR A 229 3.38 12.92 -6.14
N ALA A 230 3.31 13.36 -4.88
CA ALA A 230 2.11 13.98 -4.34
C ALA A 230 1.73 15.26 -5.09
N PHE A 231 2.71 16.08 -5.48
CA PHE A 231 2.46 17.35 -6.17
C PHE A 231 2.04 17.16 -7.62
N THR A 232 2.49 16.11 -8.30
CA THR A 232 2.01 15.73 -9.64
C THR A 232 0.65 15.04 -9.61
N SER A 233 0.22 14.58 -8.43
CA SER A 233 -1.08 13.91 -8.22
C SER A 233 -2.20 14.86 -7.80
N LEU A 234 -1.94 16.17 -7.63
CA LEU A 234 -2.96 17.14 -7.26
C LEU A 234 -4.06 17.24 -8.33
N ARG A 235 -5.32 17.30 -7.89
CA ARG A 235 -6.52 17.31 -8.75
C ARG A 235 -7.37 18.55 -8.49
N PRO A 236 -7.01 19.70 -9.07
CA PRO A 236 -7.78 20.93 -8.89
C PRO A 236 -9.27 20.74 -9.23
N GLY A 237 -10.16 21.20 -8.36
CA GLY A 237 -11.60 21.08 -8.54
C GLY A 237 -12.20 19.75 -8.08
N GLN A 238 -11.40 18.74 -7.78
CA GLN A 238 -11.89 17.48 -7.20
C GLN A 238 -11.97 17.57 -5.67
N PRO A 239 -12.81 16.76 -5.01
CA PRO A 239 -12.91 16.72 -3.55
C PRO A 239 -11.61 16.32 -2.87
N PHE A 240 -10.80 15.46 -3.49
CA PHE A 240 -9.53 14.99 -2.97
C PHE A 240 -8.51 14.76 -4.09
N ASP A 241 -7.23 14.77 -3.70
CA ASP A 241 -6.09 14.61 -4.60
C ASP A 241 -5.60 13.15 -4.65
N VAL A 242 -5.43 12.53 -3.48
CA VAL A 242 -4.81 11.21 -3.31
C VAL A 242 -5.63 10.32 -2.39
N PHE A 243 -5.45 9.01 -2.55
CA PHE A 243 -5.91 8.00 -1.59
C PHE A 243 -4.91 7.84 -0.45
N ALA A 244 -5.37 7.32 0.69
CA ALA A 244 -4.52 7.07 1.86
C ALA A 244 -3.83 5.70 1.86
N ASP A 245 -4.00 4.90 0.82
CA ASP A 245 -3.52 3.52 0.68
C ASP A 245 -2.64 3.34 -0.56
N THR A 246 -2.33 2.09 -0.90
CA THR A 246 -1.46 1.72 -2.03
C THR A 246 -1.95 2.15 -3.41
N ARG A 247 -3.16 2.70 -3.55
CA ARG A 247 -3.64 3.33 -4.79
C ARG A 247 -2.92 4.65 -5.09
N SER A 248 -2.35 5.28 -4.06
CA SER A 248 -1.47 6.46 -4.16
C SER A 248 -0.23 6.22 -3.31
N GLN A 249 -0.20 6.72 -2.07
CA GLN A 249 0.87 6.52 -1.08
C GLN A 249 0.24 6.18 0.26
N VAL A 250 0.82 5.24 1.00
CA VAL A 250 0.31 4.87 2.32
C VAL A 250 0.48 6.04 3.28
N TYR A 251 -0.62 6.67 3.67
CA TYR A 251 -0.64 7.81 4.57
C TYR A 251 -1.26 7.45 5.91
N ARG A 252 -0.45 7.41 6.97
CA ARG A 252 -0.88 7.03 8.33
C ARG A 252 -1.13 8.22 9.27
N GLY A 253 -1.14 9.44 8.72
CA GLY A 253 -1.38 10.65 9.51
C GLY A 253 -0.39 10.80 10.66
N PHE A 254 -0.82 11.50 11.73
CA PHE A 254 -0.01 11.68 12.95
C PHE A 254 0.35 10.35 13.64
N THR A 255 -0.55 9.38 13.58
CA THR A 255 -0.33 8.07 14.21
C THR A 255 0.88 7.32 13.64
N GLY A 256 1.23 7.58 12.38
CA GLY A 256 2.36 6.93 11.71
C GLY A 256 3.65 7.75 11.69
N GLU A 257 3.69 8.93 12.35
CA GLU A 257 4.89 9.77 12.37
C GLU A 257 5.98 9.21 13.29
N ASP A 258 7.24 9.39 12.90
CA ASP A 258 8.41 9.19 13.75
C ASP A 258 9.46 10.31 13.56
N ASP A 259 10.39 10.41 14.50
CA ASP A 259 11.36 11.52 14.55
C ASP A 259 12.33 11.51 13.36
N ARG A 260 12.78 10.33 12.90
CA ARG A 260 13.71 10.24 11.78
C ARG A 260 13.04 10.53 10.43
N GLY A 261 11.81 10.09 10.26
CA GLY A 261 10.97 10.47 9.11
C GLY A 261 10.75 11.98 9.08
N GLN A 262 10.42 12.59 10.22
CA GLN A 262 10.28 14.04 10.34
C GLN A 262 11.60 14.77 10.05
N GLN A 263 12.75 14.25 10.53
CA GLN A 263 14.08 14.79 10.23
C GLN A 263 14.32 14.83 8.71
N ALA A 264 14.16 13.69 8.02
CA ALA A 264 14.37 13.61 6.57
C ALA A 264 13.50 14.60 5.79
N VAL A 265 12.20 14.70 6.16
CA VAL A 265 11.27 15.65 5.53
C VAL A 265 11.64 17.10 5.78
N ASN A 266 12.14 17.44 6.98
CA ASN A 266 12.53 18.80 7.33
C ASN A 266 13.85 19.22 6.68
N GLU A 267 14.82 18.31 6.60
CA GLU A 267 16.13 18.57 5.97
C GLU A 267 16.02 18.70 4.44
N THR A 268 14.98 18.11 3.83
CA THR A 268 14.64 18.24 2.41
C THR A 268 13.44 19.15 2.16
N ARG A 269 13.25 20.15 3.03
CA ARG A 269 12.06 21.00 2.99
C ARG A 269 11.89 21.68 1.64
N GLU A 270 10.64 21.56 1.07
CA GLU A 270 10.23 22.19 -0.19
C GLU A 270 10.97 21.68 -1.44
N GLU A 271 11.83 20.66 -1.31
CA GLU A 271 12.55 20.07 -2.43
C GLU A 271 11.71 19.03 -3.19
N VAL A 272 11.73 19.15 -4.50
CA VAL A 272 11.10 18.23 -5.46
C VAL A 272 12.07 17.88 -6.58
N VAL A 273 11.83 16.76 -7.25
CA VAL A 273 12.52 16.42 -8.50
C VAL A 273 11.85 17.16 -9.64
N THR A 274 12.62 17.82 -10.47
CA THR A 274 12.15 18.53 -11.67
C THR A 274 12.85 18.06 -12.93
N HIS A 275 12.12 18.08 -14.03
CA HIS A 275 12.64 17.84 -15.37
C HIS A 275 12.25 19.02 -16.27
N GLN A 276 13.24 19.72 -16.83
CA GLN A 276 13.02 20.91 -17.68
C GLN A 276 12.13 21.99 -17.01
N GLY A 277 12.27 22.15 -15.69
CA GLY A 277 11.53 23.14 -14.90
C GLY A 277 10.18 22.66 -14.36
N ASP A 278 9.62 21.57 -14.87
CA ASP A 278 8.37 20.99 -14.38
C ASP A 278 8.62 19.92 -13.31
N ILE A 279 7.72 19.79 -12.33
CA ILE A 279 7.83 18.75 -11.33
C ILE A 279 7.67 17.38 -12.00
N ALA A 280 8.67 16.52 -11.82
CA ALA A 280 8.67 15.16 -12.37
C ALA A 280 7.76 14.23 -11.57
N GLN A 281 7.07 13.33 -12.26
CA GLN A 281 6.31 12.27 -11.63
C GLN A 281 7.25 11.15 -11.18
N THR A 282 7.49 11.08 -9.90
CA THR A 282 8.49 10.22 -9.28
C THR A 282 7.85 8.95 -8.70
N PHE A 283 7.67 7.94 -9.53
CA PHE A 283 7.26 6.61 -9.06
C PHE A 283 8.40 5.97 -8.26
N PHE A 284 8.04 5.17 -7.26
CA PHE A 284 8.97 4.37 -6.48
C PHE A 284 8.33 3.03 -6.10
N PHE A 285 9.15 2.07 -5.77
CA PHE A 285 8.73 0.69 -5.45
C PHE A 285 9.78 0.00 -4.59
N SER A 286 9.46 -1.17 -4.05
CA SER A 286 10.30 -1.83 -3.05
C SER A 286 11.68 -2.24 -3.58
N THR A 287 11.74 -3.11 -4.59
CA THR A 287 12.97 -3.81 -5.00
C THR A 287 13.02 -3.99 -6.51
N SER A 288 14.12 -3.59 -7.15
CA SER A 288 14.26 -3.67 -8.60
C SER A 288 14.58 -5.09 -9.12
N GLY A 289 15.31 -5.89 -8.34
CA GLY A 289 15.88 -7.16 -8.77
C GLY A 289 17.15 -7.01 -9.61
N GLY A 290 17.84 -5.85 -9.50
CA GLY A 290 19.10 -5.53 -10.18
C GLY A 290 18.97 -4.49 -11.31
N ARG A 291 17.75 -4.16 -11.76
CA ARG A 291 17.51 -3.13 -12.79
C ARG A 291 16.08 -2.62 -12.74
N THR A 292 15.88 -1.33 -12.94
CA THR A 292 14.56 -0.71 -13.09
C THR A 292 13.99 -0.94 -14.50
N THR A 293 12.79 -0.44 -14.75
CA THR A 293 12.15 -0.49 -16.10
C THR A 293 11.59 0.88 -16.47
N SER A 294 11.32 1.09 -17.75
CA SER A 294 10.66 2.29 -18.22
C SER A 294 9.18 2.33 -17.79
N ASN A 295 8.59 3.54 -17.75
CA ASN A 295 7.19 3.68 -17.37
C ASN A 295 6.23 2.97 -18.32
N GLU A 296 6.48 3.01 -19.63
CA GLU A 296 5.64 2.34 -20.63
C GLU A 296 5.71 0.81 -20.54
N ASN A 297 6.85 0.25 -20.12
CA ASN A 297 6.98 -1.19 -19.88
C ASN A 297 6.38 -1.59 -18.55
N GLY A 298 6.70 -0.89 -17.47
CA GLY A 298 6.23 -1.24 -16.12
C GLY A 298 4.72 -1.11 -15.91
N PHE A 299 4.07 -0.18 -16.62
CA PHE A 299 2.61 0.02 -16.55
C PHE A 299 1.85 -0.56 -17.76
N GLY A 300 2.54 -1.20 -18.70
CA GLY A 300 1.92 -1.85 -19.85
C GLY A 300 1.43 -0.91 -20.94
N GLY A 301 2.03 0.28 -21.05
CA GLY A 301 1.73 1.31 -22.04
C GLY A 301 1.86 2.73 -21.49
N GLY A 302 1.44 3.70 -22.26
CA GLY A 302 1.50 5.13 -21.91
C GLY A 302 2.62 5.86 -22.65
N THR A 303 2.61 7.20 -22.54
CA THR A 303 3.65 8.05 -23.14
C THR A 303 4.97 7.86 -22.40
N PRO A 304 6.07 7.58 -23.11
CA PRO A 304 7.39 7.49 -22.52
C PRO A 304 7.79 8.80 -21.82
N LEU A 305 8.20 8.71 -20.57
CA LEU A 305 8.73 9.83 -19.81
C LEU A 305 10.26 9.77 -19.86
N PRO A 306 10.95 10.83 -20.34
CA PRO A 306 12.38 10.78 -20.62
C PRO A 306 13.25 10.51 -19.38
N TYR A 307 12.76 10.83 -18.20
CA TYR A 307 13.43 10.63 -16.92
C TYR A 307 13.07 9.32 -16.22
N LEU A 308 12.15 8.51 -16.77
CA LEU A 308 11.78 7.18 -16.26
C LEU A 308 12.29 6.10 -17.20
N ARG A 309 13.62 6.00 -17.29
CA ARG A 309 14.34 5.02 -18.11
C ARG A 309 14.94 3.92 -17.25
N PRO A 310 15.16 2.73 -17.81
CA PRO A 310 15.81 1.64 -17.08
C PRO A 310 17.22 2.04 -16.65
N VAL A 311 17.53 1.83 -15.37
CA VAL A 311 18.87 2.00 -14.80
C VAL A 311 19.30 0.75 -14.07
N ASP A 312 20.60 0.46 -14.06
CA ASP A 312 21.15 -0.64 -13.27
C ASP A 312 21.07 -0.30 -11.78
N ASP A 313 20.76 -1.29 -10.98
CA ASP A 313 20.56 -1.16 -9.53
C ASP A 313 21.37 -2.22 -8.79
N PRO A 314 22.71 -2.07 -8.72
CA PRO A 314 23.60 -3.12 -8.28
C PRO A 314 23.56 -3.38 -6.76
N TYR A 315 22.93 -2.50 -5.99
CA TYR A 315 22.93 -2.55 -4.52
C TYR A 315 21.57 -2.89 -3.91
N ASP A 316 20.58 -3.26 -4.70
CA ASP A 316 19.30 -3.72 -4.18
C ASP A 316 19.31 -5.20 -3.73
N ASP A 317 20.44 -5.89 -3.95
CA ASP A 317 20.71 -7.26 -3.49
C ASP A 317 20.62 -7.45 -1.96
N ILE A 318 20.66 -6.36 -1.21
CA ILE A 318 20.38 -6.34 0.24
C ILE A 318 18.90 -6.59 0.56
N SER A 319 18.03 -6.52 -0.43
CA SER A 319 16.60 -6.80 -0.26
C SER A 319 16.35 -8.29 -0.05
N PRO A 320 15.54 -8.72 0.93
CA PRO A 320 15.17 -10.11 1.11
C PRO A 320 14.32 -10.68 -0.05
N VAL A 321 13.93 -9.81 -0.99
CA VAL A 321 13.11 -10.16 -2.16
C VAL A 321 13.76 -9.70 -3.47
N HIS A 322 15.10 -9.55 -3.47
CA HIS A 322 15.89 -9.33 -4.68
C HIS A 322 15.61 -10.41 -5.71
N THR A 323 15.62 -11.66 -5.28
CA THR A 323 15.09 -12.81 -6.02
C THR A 323 14.01 -13.52 -5.20
N TRP A 324 13.12 -14.23 -5.87
CA TRP A 324 12.06 -14.97 -5.20
C TRP A 324 11.62 -16.19 -6.01
N THR A 325 11.06 -17.18 -5.32
CA THR A 325 10.45 -18.37 -5.91
C THR A 325 9.01 -18.46 -5.40
N ALA A 326 8.10 -18.78 -6.29
CA ALA A 326 6.69 -19.07 -5.97
C ALA A 326 6.32 -20.43 -6.55
N ARG A 327 5.59 -21.24 -5.77
CA ARG A 327 5.14 -22.57 -6.16
C ARG A 327 3.64 -22.69 -5.99
N PHE A 328 3.01 -23.35 -6.94
CA PHE A 328 1.58 -23.57 -6.94
C PHE A 328 1.31 -24.99 -7.43
N SER A 329 0.36 -25.70 -6.85
CA SER A 329 -0.15 -26.90 -7.49
C SER A 329 -0.81 -26.53 -8.83
N ASP A 330 -0.81 -27.44 -9.80
CA ASP A 330 -1.42 -27.20 -11.11
C ASP A 330 -2.91 -26.86 -11.00
N GLY A 331 -3.60 -27.44 -10.01
CA GLY A 331 -4.99 -27.09 -9.71
C GLY A 331 -5.16 -25.65 -9.28
N GLU A 332 -4.35 -25.19 -8.29
CA GLU A 332 -4.41 -23.82 -7.78
C GLU A 332 -4.01 -22.79 -8.84
N ALA A 333 -2.91 -23.03 -9.55
CA ALA A 333 -2.44 -22.13 -10.60
C ALA A 333 -3.47 -22.02 -11.72
N GLY A 334 -3.99 -23.16 -12.19
CA GLY A 334 -4.96 -23.21 -13.29
C GLY A 334 -6.29 -22.56 -12.93
N GLU A 335 -6.81 -22.75 -11.72
CA GLU A 335 -8.02 -22.08 -11.22
C GLU A 335 -7.82 -20.56 -11.18
N ARG A 336 -6.71 -20.08 -10.58
CA ARG A 336 -6.40 -18.64 -10.50
C ARG A 336 -6.20 -18.00 -11.88
N LEU A 337 -5.59 -18.72 -12.82
CA LEU A 337 -5.38 -18.24 -14.18
C LEU A 337 -6.66 -18.32 -15.04
N GLY A 338 -7.61 -19.20 -14.70
CA GLY A 338 -8.89 -19.34 -15.39
C GLY A 338 -8.90 -20.44 -16.44
N VAL A 339 -8.01 -21.46 -16.32
CA VAL A 339 -7.85 -22.55 -17.32
C VAL A 339 -8.17 -23.95 -16.76
N GLY A 340 -8.78 -24.06 -15.59
CA GLY A 340 -9.03 -25.33 -14.92
C GLY A 340 -7.77 -25.89 -14.26
N THR A 341 -7.44 -27.18 -14.41
CA THR A 341 -6.14 -27.72 -13.95
C THR A 341 -5.07 -27.35 -14.97
N LEU A 342 -3.98 -26.70 -14.52
CA LEU A 342 -2.91 -26.25 -15.40
C LEU A 342 -2.17 -27.44 -16.03
N GLU A 343 -1.94 -27.39 -17.33
CA GLU A 343 -1.16 -28.36 -18.10
C GLU A 343 0.16 -27.76 -18.59
N SER A 344 0.15 -26.45 -18.91
CA SER A 344 1.36 -25.73 -19.28
C SER A 344 1.23 -24.24 -19.03
N LEU A 345 2.34 -23.62 -18.67
CA LEU A 345 2.50 -22.16 -18.51
C LEU A 345 3.76 -21.73 -19.26
N ARG A 346 3.64 -20.84 -20.22
CA ARG A 346 4.78 -20.44 -21.07
C ARG A 346 4.84 -18.92 -21.26
N VAL A 347 5.97 -18.32 -20.95
CA VAL A 347 6.26 -16.92 -21.35
C VAL A 347 6.46 -16.89 -22.86
N THR A 348 5.61 -16.14 -23.56
CA THR A 348 5.64 -16.02 -25.03
C THR A 348 6.29 -14.74 -25.51
N GLN A 349 6.27 -13.68 -24.69
CA GLN A 349 6.88 -12.41 -25.03
C GLN A 349 7.43 -11.69 -23.80
N ARG A 350 8.60 -11.05 -23.96
CA ARG A 350 9.18 -10.11 -22.98
C ARG A 350 9.27 -8.72 -23.62
N ASP A 351 9.33 -7.68 -22.77
CA ASP A 351 9.65 -6.32 -23.23
C ASP A 351 11.17 -6.10 -23.32
N SER A 352 11.57 -4.88 -23.72
CA SER A 352 12.99 -4.50 -23.86
C SER A 352 13.77 -4.54 -22.54
N ASP A 353 13.06 -4.57 -21.40
CA ASP A 353 13.64 -4.57 -20.06
C ASP A 353 13.57 -5.99 -19.42
N ASP A 354 13.35 -7.02 -20.27
CA ASP A 354 13.25 -8.45 -19.91
C ASP A 354 12.09 -8.81 -18.98
N ARG A 355 11.09 -7.92 -18.84
CA ARG A 355 9.88 -8.22 -18.07
C ARG A 355 8.85 -8.95 -18.93
N VAL A 356 8.04 -9.78 -18.30
CA VAL A 356 7.04 -10.60 -18.99
C VAL A 356 5.92 -9.71 -19.56
N ARG A 357 5.75 -9.75 -20.88
CA ARG A 357 4.65 -9.07 -21.59
C ARG A 357 3.48 -9.99 -21.85
N SER A 358 3.75 -11.24 -22.23
CA SER A 358 2.70 -12.19 -22.57
C SER A 358 3.03 -13.60 -22.09
N VAL A 359 2.03 -14.29 -21.58
CA VAL A 359 2.08 -15.66 -21.08
C VAL A 359 0.92 -16.42 -21.68
N GLU A 360 1.17 -17.61 -22.21
CA GLU A 360 0.16 -18.60 -22.58
C GLU A 360 0.00 -19.58 -21.43
N ALA A 361 -1.22 -19.70 -20.89
CA ALA A 361 -1.62 -20.71 -19.92
C ALA A 361 -2.59 -21.69 -20.59
N ARG A 362 -2.36 -22.99 -20.47
CA ARG A 362 -3.23 -24.06 -20.97
C ARG A 362 -3.59 -25.00 -19.84
N GLY A 363 -4.80 -25.49 -19.82
CA GLY A 363 -5.27 -26.45 -18.84
C GLY A 363 -6.54 -27.13 -19.27
N SER A 364 -7.09 -27.97 -18.41
CA SER A 364 -8.26 -28.82 -18.67
C SER A 364 -9.53 -28.04 -19.07
N GLY A 365 -9.61 -26.76 -18.72
CA GLY A 365 -10.72 -25.86 -19.06
C GLY A 365 -10.51 -25.00 -20.30
N GLY A 366 -9.34 -25.12 -20.98
CA GLY A 366 -9.02 -24.34 -22.17
C GLY A 366 -7.66 -23.62 -22.09
N SER A 367 -7.49 -22.56 -22.87
CA SER A 367 -6.26 -21.76 -22.91
C SER A 367 -6.56 -20.27 -22.82
N GLU A 368 -5.67 -19.54 -22.13
CA GLU A 368 -5.72 -18.09 -21.94
C GLU A 368 -4.38 -17.44 -22.29
N THR A 369 -4.45 -16.27 -22.92
CA THR A 369 -3.28 -15.42 -23.12
C THR A 369 -3.39 -14.24 -22.15
N LEU A 370 -2.45 -14.15 -21.22
CA LEU A 370 -2.44 -13.18 -20.13
C LEU A 370 -1.21 -12.28 -20.23
N SER A 371 -1.35 -11.01 -19.82
CA SER A 371 -0.18 -10.15 -19.62
C SER A 371 0.60 -10.58 -18.36
N GLY A 372 1.91 -10.26 -18.30
CA GLY A 372 2.71 -10.48 -17.09
C GLY A 372 2.10 -9.81 -15.85
N ALA A 373 1.49 -8.62 -16.01
CA ALA A 373 0.78 -7.94 -14.94
C ALA A 373 -0.48 -8.69 -14.48
N GLN A 374 -1.24 -9.30 -15.39
CA GLN A 374 -2.39 -10.15 -15.05
C GLN A 374 -1.97 -11.43 -14.32
N VAL A 375 -0.91 -12.10 -14.79
CA VAL A 375 -0.35 -13.28 -14.11
C VAL A 375 0.14 -12.89 -12.71
N ARG A 376 0.87 -11.78 -12.58
CA ARG A 376 1.29 -11.23 -11.29
C ARG A 376 0.11 -11.04 -10.33
N ALA A 377 -0.96 -10.39 -10.81
CA ALA A 377 -2.13 -10.10 -9.98
C ALA A 377 -2.90 -11.37 -9.58
N LYS A 378 -3.14 -12.28 -10.54
CA LYS A 378 -3.90 -13.52 -10.34
C LYS A 378 -3.17 -14.50 -9.41
N LEU A 379 -1.85 -14.64 -9.56
CA LEU A 379 -1.02 -15.54 -8.75
C LEU A 379 -0.45 -14.87 -7.48
N GLY A 380 -0.59 -13.55 -7.33
CA GLY A 380 -0.02 -12.84 -6.18
C GLY A 380 1.52 -12.73 -6.21
N LEU A 381 2.12 -12.68 -7.40
CA LEU A 381 3.57 -12.60 -7.56
C LEU A 381 4.10 -11.21 -7.15
N ARG A 382 5.38 -11.15 -6.79
CA ARG A 382 6.02 -9.91 -6.35
C ARG A 382 6.24 -8.91 -7.50
N SER A 383 6.57 -9.41 -8.69
CA SER A 383 6.83 -8.58 -9.88
C SER A 383 6.36 -9.28 -11.16
N ALA A 384 6.41 -8.58 -12.28
CA ALA A 384 6.24 -9.16 -13.61
C ALA A 384 7.58 -9.60 -14.24
N TRP A 385 8.66 -9.64 -13.48
CA TRP A 385 9.96 -10.12 -13.93
C TRP A 385 10.20 -11.54 -13.40
N PHE A 386 9.74 -12.53 -14.15
CA PHE A 386 9.82 -13.94 -13.75
C PHE A 386 10.07 -14.87 -14.94
N SER A 387 10.50 -16.09 -14.64
CA SER A 387 10.53 -17.25 -15.54
C SER A 387 9.68 -18.38 -14.95
N VAL A 388 9.26 -19.29 -15.83
CA VAL A 388 8.60 -20.52 -15.44
C VAL A 388 9.69 -21.60 -15.37
N GLY A 389 9.87 -22.20 -14.20
CA GLY A 389 10.77 -23.32 -13.98
C GLY A 389 10.27 -24.55 -14.73
N GLY A 390 11.20 -25.29 -15.32
CA GLY A 390 10.93 -26.56 -16.00
C GLY A 390 10.76 -27.71 -15.02
#